data_74b532990ef7d6d8043b0df187309575
#
_entry.id   74b532990ef7d6d8043b0df187309575
#
_cell.length_a   1.000
_cell.length_b   1.000
_cell.length_c   1.000
_cell.angle_alpha   90.00
_cell.angle_beta   90.00
_cell.angle_gamma   90.00
#
_symmetry.space_group_name_H-M   'P 1'
#
loop_
_entity.id
_entity.type
_entity.pdbx_description
1 polymer ?
#
loop_
_entity_poly.entity_id
_entity_poly.type
_entity_poly.pdbx_seq_one_letter_code
_entity_poly.pdbx_strand_id
1 'polypeptide(L)'
;MALSSMTGFARSHGASGPYAFEWELKSVNAKGFDLRVRLPQGWDELDAHAKKRAGEVLARGTVYANLNVKRANAASSVRINEDVLNAVLKVAGQLAGKIDAVAPSVDGLLSIKGVIEIVEPESDEAEDQAARAAAAAAFDEALANLVAMRRREGSALGQILIQRMDEIEMLAKRAEAAPGRKPEAIRARLAEQIATLLESSDRFDPDRLTQEALLIAAKADIREELDRIASHVSQVREMIGKGGPVGRRLDFLAQEFNREVNTCCSKSNDIELTNTGLEMKNVVEQFREQVQNLE
;
A
#
# COMPACT_ATOMS: atom_id res chain seq x y z
N MET A 1 7.01 -7.72 18.59
CA MET A 1 7.20 -6.56 17.68
C MET A 1 5.81 -6.03 17.31
N ALA A 2 5.66 -4.72 17.06
CA ALA A 2 4.37 -4.18 16.62
C ALA A 2 4.07 -4.60 15.18
N LEU A 3 2.78 -4.75 14.84
CA LEU A 3 2.32 -4.89 13.46
C LEU A 3 2.61 -3.60 12.71
N SER A 4 2.91 -3.69 11.41
CA SER A 4 3.17 -2.55 10.55
C SER A 4 2.33 -2.64 9.29
N SER A 5 1.73 -1.52 8.87
CA SER A 5 1.12 -1.40 7.54
C SER A 5 2.18 -1.18 6.48
N MET A 6 1.91 -1.60 5.25
CA MET A 6 2.74 -1.27 4.08
C MET A 6 2.39 0.09 3.48
N THR A 7 1.26 0.68 3.85
CA THR A 7 0.86 2.03 3.41
C THR A 7 1.26 3.08 4.43
N GLY A 8 1.47 4.30 3.97
CA GLY A 8 1.79 5.42 4.84
C GLY A 8 2.24 6.65 4.06
N PHE A 9 2.22 7.77 4.74
CA PHE A 9 2.62 9.06 4.22
C PHE A 9 3.32 9.89 5.29
N ALA A 10 4.42 10.55 4.93
CA ALA A 10 5.10 11.46 5.84
C ALA A 10 5.70 12.64 5.07
N ARG A 11 5.82 13.77 5.75
CA ARG A 11 6.52 14.95 5.27
C ARG A 11 7.47 15.46 6.34
N SER A 12 8.55 16.05 5.90
CA SER A 12 9.41 16.90 6.73
C SER A 12 9.80 18.14 5.95
N HIS A 13 10.07 19.21 6.66
CA HIS A 13 10.48 20.49 6.10
C HIS A 13 11.76 20.91 6.79
N GLY A 14 12.61 21.59 6.07
CA GLY A 14 13.82 22.16 6.64
C GLY A 14 14.30 23.36 5.84
N ALA A 15 15.23 24.09 6.45
CA ALA A 15 15.93 25.19 5.80
C ALA A 15 17.39 25.21 6.23
N SER A 16 18.28 25.60 5.33
CA SER A 16 19.69 25.78 5.59
C SER A 16 20.24 26.85 4.66
N GLY A 17 20.75 27.96 5.22
CA GLY A 17 21.16 29.12 4.42
C GLY A 17 20.02 29.61 3.52
N PRO A 18 20.28 29.79 2.22
CA PRO A 18 19.25 30.25 1.27
C PRO A 18 18.29 29.13 0.83
N TYR A 19 18.48 27.89 1.25
CA TYR A 19 17.72 26.74 0.81
C TYR A 19 16.58 26.42 1.79
N ALA A 20 15.35 26.28 1.26
CA ALA A 20 14.25 25.64 1.94
C ALA A 20 13.91 24.35 1.20
N PHE A 21 13.69 23.27 1.92
CA PHE A 21 13.42 21.96 1.32
C PHE A 21 12.29 21.23 2.04
N GLU A 22 11.63 20.39 1.28
CA GLU A 22 10.53 19.56 1.74
C GLU A 22 10.72 18.13 1.19
N TRP A 23 10.70 17.16 2.10
CA TRP A 23 10.60 15.76 1.76
C TRP A 23 9.15 15.29 1.86
N GLU A 24 8.73 14.57 0.83
CA GLU A 24 7.46 13.83 0.82
C GLU A 24 7.75 12.36 0.60
N LEU A 25 7.36 11.52 1.57
CA LEU A 25 7.50 10.07 1.51
C LEU A 25 6.11 9.43 1.45
N LYS A 26 5.87 8.61 0.41
CA LYS A 26 4.64 7.84 0.23
C LYS A 26 4.97 6.37 0.10
N SER A 27 4.43 5.54 1.00
CA SER A 27 4.58 4.08 0.97
C SER A 27 3.32 3.42 0.45
N VAL A 28 3.49 2.43 -0.44
CA VAL A 28 2.40 1.62 -1.01
C VAL A 28 2.74 0.15 -0.90
N ASN A 29 1.71 -0.70 -0.92
CA ASN A 29 1.88 -2.15 -0.85
C ASN A 29 2.72 -2.69 -2.02
N ALA A 30 3.69 -3.57 -1.70
CA ALA A 30 4.49 -4.30 -2.67
C ALA A 30 5.01 -5.63 -2.09
N LYS A 31 5.39 -6.57 -2.98
CA LYS A 31 5.91 -7.90 -2.58
C LYS A 31 7.28 -7.84 -1.90
N GLY A 32 8.11 -6.88 -2.25
CA GLY A 32 9.44 -6.63 -1.70
C GLY A 32 9.59 -5.17 -1.28
N PHE A 33 10.77 -4.80 -0.77
CA PHE A 33 11.12 -3.41 -0.52
C PHE A 33 11.73 -2.79 -1.78
N ASP A 34 11.25 -1.61 -2.16
CA ASP A 34 11.81 -0.77 -3.22
C ASP A 34 11.71 0.70 -2.81
N LEU A 35 12.77 1.49 -3.05
CA LEU A 35 12.77 2.93 -2.81
C LEU A 35 13.03 3.67 -4.12
N ARG A 36 12.09 4.52 -4.50
CA ARG A 36 12.18 5.40 -5.66
C ARG A 36 12.34 6.84 -5.19
N VAL A 37 13.55 7.36 -5.40
CA VAL A 37 13.88 8.71 -5.00
C VAL A 37 13.79 9.63 -6.21
N ARG A 38 13.14 10.77 -6.04
CA ARG A 38 13.15 11.86 -7.01
C ARG A 38 13.82 13.07 -6.37
N LEU A 39 14.93 13.48 -6.97
CA LEU A 39 15.78 14.58 -6.51
C LEU A 39 15.86 15.67 -7.57
N PRO A 40 15.96 16.95 -7.19
CA PRO A 40 16.32 18.02 -8.10
C PRO A 40 17.79 17.88 -8.54
N GLN A 41 18.14 18.53 -9.64
CA GLN A 41 19.50 18.50 -10.17
C GLN A 41 20.51 19.03 -9.14
N GLY A 42 21.65 18.35 -8.97
CA GLY A 42 22.69 18.71 -8.02
C GLY A 42 22.51 18.16 -6.60
N TRP A 43 21.47 17.35 -6.35
CA TRP A 43 21.19 16.72 -5.05
C TRP A 43 21.31 15.19 -5.09
N ASP A 44 21.94 14.64 -6.14
CA ASP A 44 22.01 13.20 -6.42
C ASP A 44 22.69 12.39 -5.33
N GLU A 45 23.60 12.99 -4.56
CA GLU A 45 24.28 12.36 -3.43
C GLU A 45 23.31 11.83 -2.35
N LEU A 46 22.15 12.44 -2.22
CA LEU A 46 21.13 12.01 -1.25
C LEU A 46 20.48 10.68 -1.60
N ASP A 47 20.55 10.20 -2.86
CA ASP A 47 19.98 8.92 -3.29
C ASP A 47 20.61 7.74 -2.52
N ALA A 48 21.92 7.71 -2.42
CA ALA A 48 22.65 6.66 -1.71
C ALA A 48 22.32 6.65 -0.20
N HIS A 49 22.26 7.84 0.42
CA HIS A 49 21.88 8.00 1.82
C HIS A 49 20.45 7.49 2.05
N ALA A 50 19.50 7.95 1.23
CA ALA A 50 18.10 7.59 1.35
C ALA A 50 17.87 6.07 1.19
N LYS A 51 18.50 5.44 0.18
CA LYS A 51 18.41 3.99 -0.04
C LYS A 51 18.97 3.19 1.13
N LYS A 52 20.13 3.58 1.66
CA LYS A 52 20.75 2.92 2.81
C LYS A 52 19.82 3.00 4.04
N ARG A 53 19.39 4.22 4.39
CA ARG A 53 18.59 4.46 5.60
C ARG A 53 17.22 3.78 5.53
N ALA A 54 16.54 3.86 4.38
CA ALA A 54 15.24 3.20 4.21
C ALA A 54 15.37 1.67 4.25
N GLY A 55 16.42 1.09 3.67
CA GLY A 55 16.67 -0.36 3.70
C GLY A 55 16.99 -0.92 5.09
N GLU A 56 17.47 -0.08 6.04
CA GLU A 56 17.72 -0.48 7.43
C GLU A 56 16.43 -0.64 8.25
N VAL A 57 15.35 0.06 7.89
CA VAL A 57 14.13 0.15 8.71
C VAL A 57 12.86 -0.39 8.05
N LEU A 58 12.87 -0.60 6.74
CA LEU A 58 11.72 -1.07 5.97
C LEU A 58 12.06 -2.38 5.27
N ALA A 59 11.23 -3.41 5.45
CA ALA A 59 11.42 -4.73 4.84
C ALA A 59 10.52 -4.96 3.61
N ARG A 60 9.39 -4.23 3.49
CA ARG A 60 8.41 -4.38 2.41
C ARG A 60 7.74 -3.05 2.05
N GLY A 61 7.18 -3.02 0.85
CA GLY A 61 6.49 -1.86 0.29
C GLY A 61 7.37 -1.10 -0.69
N THR A 62 6.74 -0.39 -1.63
CA THR A 62 7.42 0.59 -2.48
C THR A 62 7.25 1.97 -1.87
N VAL A 63 8.38 2.63 -1.59
CA VAL A 63 8.39 3.99 -1.05
C VAL A 63 8.81 4.95 -2.15
N TYR A 64 7.99 5.96 -2.39
CA TYR A 64 8.30 7.11 -3.24
C TYR A 64 8.77 8.24 -2.33
N ALA A 65 10.01 8.67 -2.51
CA ALA A 65 10.59 9.79 -1.77
C ALA A 65 10.84 10.94 -2.75
N ASN A 66 10.23 12.08 -2.52
CA ASN A 66 10.33 13.24 -3.37
C ASN A 66 10.91 14.41 -2.59
N LEU A 67 12.00 14.98 -3.07
CA LEU A 67 12.62 16.17 -2.52
C LEU A 67 12.26 17.38 -3.36
N ASN A 68 11.65 18.37 -2.74
CA ASN A 68 11.46 19.68 -3.33
C ASN A 68 12.41 20.67 -2.65
N VAL A 69 13.19 21.37 -3.43
CA VAL A 69 14.12 22.40 -2.95
C VAL A 69 13.75 23.74 -3.57
N LYS A 70 13.69 24.76 -2.75
CA LYS A 70 13.53 26.15 -3.17
C LYS A 70 14.70 26.95 -2.62
N ARG A 71 15.38 27.68 -3.50
CA ARG A 71 16.39 28.66 -3.07
C ARG A 71 15.68 30.00 -2.88
N ALA A 72 15.80 30.59 -1.70
CA ALA A 72 15.32 31.95 -1.50
C ALA A 72 16.06 32.83 -2.52
N ASN A 73 15.32 33.67 -3.23
CA ASN A 73 15.89 34.57 -4.21
C ASN A 73 16.93 35.46 -3.52
N ALA A 74 18.20 35.10 -3.59
CA ALA A 74 19.23 36.10 -3.47
C ALA A 74 18.95 37.12 -4.56
N ALA A 75 18.95 38.42 -4.21
CA ALA A 75 18.61 39.48 -5.14
C ALA A 75 19.41 39.29 -6.42
N SER A 76 18.72 38.85 -7.49
CA SER A 76 19.33 38.70 -8.80
C SER A 76 19.98 40.04 -9.16
N SER A 77 21.29 40.07 -9.33
CA SER A 77 21.93 41.30 -9.79
C SER A 77 21.78 41.38 -11.32
N VAL A 78 21.39 42.57 -11.75
CA VAL A 78 21.33 42.86 -13.18
C VAL A 78 22.70 43.41 -13.61
N ARG A 79 23.34 42.68 -14.53
CA ARG A 79 24.65 43.07 -15.08
C ARG A 79 24.46 43.41 -16.57
N ILE A 80 25.17 44.46 -17.00
CA ILE A 80 25.28 44.78 -18.44
C ILE A 80 26.43 43.93 -19.00
N ASN A 81 26.15 43.19 -20.07
CA ASN A 81 27.20 42.54 -20.87
C ASN A 81 27.82 43.60 -21.78
N GLU A 82 28.96 44.13 -21.36
CA GLU A 82 29.64 45.18 -22.09
C GLU A 82 30.11 44.76 -23.46
N ASP A 83 30.51 43.49 -23.66
CA ASP A 83 30.94 42.97 -24.94
C ASP A 83 29.82 43.00 -25.98
N VAL A 84 28.64 42.53 -25.58
CA VAL A 84 27.44 42.57 -26.44
C VAL A 84 27.00 44.02 -26.66
N LEU A 85 26.98 44.85 -25.61
CA LEU A 85 26.63 46.25 -25.72
C LEU A 85 27.55 46.98 -26.72
N ASN A 86 28.87 46.82 -26.59
CA ASN A 86 29.86 47.42 -27.50
C ASN A 86 29.73 46.94 -28.94
N ALA A 87 29.44 45.64 -29.15
CA ALA A 87 29.18 45.10 -30.48
C ALA A 87 27.93 45.72 -31.11
N VAL A 88 26.84 45.89 -30.33
CA VAL A 88 25.60 46.54 -30.76
C VAL A 88 25.85 48.03 -31.10
N LEU A 89 26.56 48.77 -30.26
CA LEU A 89 26.91 50.17 -30.51
C LEU A 89 27.75 50.35 -31.78
N LYS A 90 28.72 49.44 -32.04
CA LYS A 90 29.52 49.45 -33.27
C LYS A 90 28.65 49.24 -34.50
N VAL A 91 27.71 48.29 -34.46
CA VAL A 91 26.76 48.07 -35.59
C VAL A 91 25.84 49.24 -35.77
N ALA A 92 25.30 49.84 -34.71
CA ALA A 92 24.45 51.04 -34.76
C ALA A 92 25.18 52.22 -35.38
N GLY A 93 26.46 52.45 -35.03
CA GLY A 93 27.28 53.49 -35.65
C GLY A 93 27.53 53.25 -37.14
N GLN A 94 27.75 52.01 -37.58
CA GLN A 94 27.90 51.66 -39.02
C GLN A 94 26.59 51.86 -39.81
N LEU A 95 25.43 51.61 -39.18
CA LEU A 95 24.13 51.84 -39.80
C LEU A 95 23.80 53.33 -39.91
N ALA A 96 24.09 54.11 -38.86
CA ALA A 96 23.87 55.58 -38.85
C ALA A 96 24.63 56.29 -39.99
N GLY A 97 25.80 55.72 -40.40
CA GLY A 97 26.54 56.23 -41.57
C GLY A 97 25.93 55.82 -42.90
N LYS A 98 24.95 54.95 -42.98
CA LYS A 98 24.33 54.45 -44.22
C LYS A 98 22.89 54.86 -44.43
N ILE A 99 22.19 55.20 -43.35
CA ILE A 99 20.79 55.61 -43.35
C ILE A 99 20.63 56.85 -42.45
N ASP A 100 19.63 57.67 -42.70
CA ASP A 100 19.28 58.75 -41.81
C ASP A 100 18.60 58.17 -40.55
N ALA A 101 19.40 57.89 -39.52
CA ALA A 101 18.93 57.19 -38.31
C ALA A 101 19.15 58.07 -37.09
N VAL A 102 18.17 58.02 -36.17
CA VAL A 102 18.28 58.62 -34.83
C VAL A 102 19.17 57.77 -33.95
N ALA A 103 19.90 58.40 -33.03
CA ALA A 103 20.73 57.66 -32.06
C ALA A 103 19.90 56.64 -31.27
N PRO A 104 20.40 55.43 -30.99
CA PRO A 104 19.66 54.43 -30.23
C PRO A 104 19.35 54.93 -28.83
N SER A 105 18.12 54.71 -28.36
CA SER A 105 17.70 55.01 -27.01
C SER A 105 18.21 53.97 -26.00
N VAL A 106 18.38 54.35 -24.76
CA VAL A 106 18.89 53.48 -23.70
C VAL A 106 17.97 52.25 -23.50
N ASP A 107 16.67 52.46 -23.51
CA ASP A 107 15.65 51.39 -23.43
C ASP A 107 15.73 50.46 -24.63
N GLY A 108 15.94 51.00 -25.81
CA GLY A 108 16.16 50.20 -27.04
C GLY A 108 17.41 49.30 -26.92
N LEU A 109 18.53 49.83 -26.43
CA LEU A 109 19.75 49.07 -26.21
C LEU A 109 19.58 47.98 -25.13
N LEU A 110 18.93 48.30 -24.02
CA LEU A 110 18.69 47.36 -22.91
C LEU A 110 17.68 46.26 -23.27
N SER A 111 16.80 46.49 -24.26
CA SER A 111 15.85 45.45 -24.74
C SER A 111 16.48 44.41 -25.67
N ILE A 112 17.71 44.65 -26.13
CA ILE A 112 18.39 43.69 -26.99
C ILE A 112 18.84 42.48 -26.16
N LYS A 113 18.46 41.30 -26.64
CA LYS A 113 18.77 40.02 -25.94
C LYS A 113 20.28 39.85 -25.78
N GLY A 114 20.71 39.65 -24.55
CA GLY A 114 22.12 39.47 -24.17
C GLY A 114 22.85 40.73 -23.73
N VAL A 115 22.25 41.93 -23.83
CA VAL A 115 22.79 43.16 -23.24
C VAL A 115 22.57 43.23 -21.73
N ILE A 116 21.41 42.74 -21.28
CA ILE A 116 21.11 42.56 -19.87
C ILE A 116 21.28 41.05 -19.54
N GLU A 117 22.11 40.77 -18.55
CA GLU A 117 22.27 39.47 -17.93
C GLU A 117 21.75 39.50 -16.52
N ILE A 118 20.89 38.55 -16.19
CA ILE A 118 20.49 38.28 -14.80
C ILE A 118 21.56 37.34 -14.23
N VAL A 119 22.41 37.87 -13.37
CA VAL A 119 23.44 37.06 -12.70
C VAL A 119 22.85 36.53 -11.41
N GLU A 120 22.65 35.23 -11.35
CA GLU A 120 22.38 34.55 -10.09
C GLU A 120 23.68 34.56 -9.26
N PRO A 121 23.65 34.85 -7.97
CA PRO A 121 24.83 34.79 -7.13
C PRO A 121 25.40 33.38 -7.14
N GLU A 122 26.71 33.27 -7.29
CA GLU A 122 27.42 32.01 -7.18
C GLU A 122 27.04 31.34 -5.84
N SER A 123 26.78 30.06 -5.89
CA SER A 123 26.53 29.29 -4.66
C SER A 123 27.84 29.13 -3.91
N ASP A 124 27.84 29.38 -2.61
CA ASP A 124 28.92 29.00 -1.74
C ASP A 124 28.91 27.48 -1.54
N GLU A 125 30.00 26.81 -1.91
CA GLU A 125 30.11 25.35 -1.81
C GLU A 125 29.90 24.86 -0.36
N ALA A 126 30.28 25.65 0.62
CA ALA A 126 30.04 25.35 2.02
C ALA A 126 28.55 25.45 2.40
N GLU A 127 27.82 26.44 1.86
CA GLU A 127 26.37 26.55 2.06
C GLU A 127 25.62 25.39 1.39
N ASP A 128 26.03 25.01 0.17
CA ASP A 128 25.44 23.87 -0.55
C ASP A 128 25.66 22.56 0.22
N GLN A 129 26.84 22.33 0.73
CA GLN A 129 27.18 21.15 1.54
C GLN A 129 26.38 21.11 2.85
N ALA A 130 26.24 22.24 3.52
CA ALA A 130 25.43 22.35 4.74
C ALA A 130 23.96 22.10 4.46
N ALA A 131 23.43 22.61 3.33
CA ALA A 131 22.06 22.37 2.91
C ALA A 131 21.78 20.89 2.58
N ARG A 132 22.72 20.22 1.88
CA ARG A 132 22.61 18.77 1.62
C ARG A 132 22.62 17.95 2.91
N ALA A 133 23.50 18.28 3.86
CA ALA A 133 23.51 17.61 5.16
C ALA A 133 22.20 17.81 5.94
N ALA A 134 21.67 19.02 5.94
CA ALA A 134 20.38 19.32 6.56
C ALA A 134 19.22 18.59 5.86
N ALA A 135 19.22 18.47 4.53
CA ALA A 135 18.22 17.73 3.79
C ALA A 135 18.32 16.21 4.05
N ALA A 136 19.52 15.66 4.25
CA ALA A 136 19.70 14.26 4.66
C ALA A 136 19.10 14.01 6.06
N ALA A 137 19.33 14.91 7.02
CA ALA A 137 18.72 14.83 8.35
C ALA A 137 17.17 14.93 8.29
N ALA A 138 16.64 15.82 7.46
CA ALA A 138 15.21 15.91 7.24
C ALA A 138 14.61 14.65 6.59
N PHE A 139 15.35 13.98 5.69
CA PHE A 139 14.94 12.66 5.18
C PHE A 139 14.82 11.64 6.30
N ASP A 140 15.82 11.57 7.19
CA ASP A 140 15.80 10.65 8.34
C ASP A 140 14.61 10.92 9.27
N GLU A 141 14.25 12.17 9.48
CA GLU A 141 13.05 12.57 10.23
C GLU A 141 11.76 12.13 9.51
N ALA A 142 11.64 12.39 8.20
CA ALA A 142 10.49 11.96 7.41
C ALA A 142 10.35 10.43 7.43
N LEU A 143 11.45 9.71 7.33
CA LEU A 143 11.46 8.24 7.40
C LEU A 143 11.02 7.73 8.77
N ALA A 144 11.48 8.34 9.85
CA ALA A 144 11.04 8.00 11.21
C ALA A 144 9.53 8.23 11.39
N ASN A 145 9.01 9.35 10.88
CA ASN A 145 7.59 9.67 10.89
C ASN A 145 6.76 8.68 10.05
N LEU A 146 7.28 8.26 8.88
CA LEU A 146 6.65 7.23 8.06
C LEU A 146 6.56 5.90 8.80
N VAL A 147 7.64 5.45 9.43
CA VAL A 147 7.66 4.21 10.24
C VAL A 147 6.68 4.29 11.39
N ALA A 148 6.61 5.43 12.10
CA ALA A 148 5.66 5.63 13.20
C ALA A 148 4.21 5.59 12.71
N MET A 149 3.91 6.18 11.55
CA MET A 149 2.59 6.13 10.94
C MET A 149 2.21 4.70 10.55
N ARG A 150 3.11 3.96 9.87
CA ARG A 150 2.89 2.56 9.47
C ARG A 150 2.61 1.65 10.67
N ARG A 151 3.29 1.87 11.81
CA ARG A 151 3.05 1.11 13.06
C ARG A 151 1.67 1.44 13.65
N ARG A 152 1.27 2.71 13.67
CA ARG A 152 -0.08 3.10 14.13
C ARG A 152 -1.18 2.48 13.29
N GLU A 153 -1.04 2.56 11.96
CA GLU A 153 -1.99 1.96 11.03
C GLU A 153 -2.00 0.44 11.14
N GLY A 154 -0.83 -0.21 11.27
CA GLY A 154 -0.73 -1.65 11.50
C GLY A 154 -1.42 -2.11 12.79
N SER A 155 -1.34 -1.33 13.87
CA SER A 155 -2.07 -1.61 15.11
C SER A 155 -3.59 -1.51 14.92
N ALA A 156 -4.08 -0.50 14.21
CA ALA A 156 -5.51 -0.36 13.89
C ALA A 156 -6.01 -1.52 13.01
N LEU A 157 -5.23 -1.89 11.99
CA LEU A 157 -5.53 -3.06 11.15
C LEU A 157 -5.57 -4.35 11.98
N GLY A 158 -4.65 -4.52 12.94
CA GLY A 158 -4.66 -5.66 13.85
C GLY A 158 -5.97 -5.79 14.62
N GLN A 159 -6.53 -4.69 15.12
CA GLN A 159 -7.82 -4.68 15.78
C GLN A 159 -8.97 -5.08 14.85
N ILE A 160 -8.97 -4.57 13.62
CA ILE A 160 -9.97 -4.93 12.61
C ILE A 160 -9.89 -6.43 12.29
N LEU A 161 -8.68 -6.98 12.15
CA LEU A 161 -8.51 -8.41 11.88
C LEU A 161 -9.00 -9.29 13.03
N ILE A 162 -8.80 -8.88 14.28
CA ILE A 162 -9.35 -9.59 15.45
C ILE A 162 -10.89 -9.57 15.42
N GLN A 163 -11.50 -8.44 15.10
CA GLN A 163 -12.96 -8.37 14.94
C GLN A 163 -13.48 -9.32 13.86
N ARG A 164 -12.77 -9.42 12.71
CA ARG A 164 -13.12 -10.40 11.67
C ARG A 164 -13.00 -11.85 12.16
N MET A 165 -12.02 -12.14 13.01
CA MET A 165 -11.92 -13.47 13.64
C MET A 165 -13.07 -13.76 14.58
N ASP A 166 -13.53 -12.77 15.34
CA ASP A 166 -14.70 -12.90 16.23
C ASP A 166 -15.99 -13.16 15.42
N GLU A 167 -16.16 -12.47 14.28
CA GLU A 167 -17.27 -12.68 13.35
C GLU A 167 -17.24 -14.09 12.71
N ILE A 168 -16.07 -14.55 12.25
CA ILE A 168 -15.91 -15.90 11.69
C ILE A 168 -16.23 -16.96 12.74
N GLU A 169 -15.72 -16.81 13.96
CA GLU A 169 -16.00 -17.73 15.06
C GLU A 169 -17.50 -17.78 15.41
N MET A 170 -18.17 -16.64 15.45
CA MET A 170 -19.62 -16.56 15.68
C MET A 170 -20.41 -17.28 14.56
N LEU A 171 -20.02 -17.04 13.30
CA LEU A 171 -20.66 -17.70 12.15
C LEU A 171 -20.39 -19.20 12.14
N ALA A 172 -19.19 -19.65 12.51
CA ALA A 172 -18.89 -21.07 12.65
C ALA A 172 -19.76 -21.74 13.73
N LYS A 173 -19.93 -21.11 14.88
CA LYS A 173 -20.85 -21.59 15.94
C LYS A 173 -22.30 -21.61 15.46
N ARG A 174 -22.77 -20.61 14.69
CA ARG A 174 -24.10 -20.59 14.10
C ARG A 174 -24.27 -21.73 13.08
N ALA A 175 -23.26 -21.99 12.24
CA ALA A 175 -23.25 -23.12 11.31
C ALA A 175 -23.29 -24.47 12.06
N GLU A 176 -22.59 -24.59 13.17
CA GLU A 176 -22.62 -25.79 14.00
C GLU A 176 -23.99 -26.05 14.63
N ALA A 177 -24.68 -24.99 15.04
CA ALA A 177 -26.00 -25.06 15.67
C ALA A 177 -27.16 -25.17 14.65
N ALA A 178 -26.88 -25.13 13.34
CA ALA A 178 -27.91 -25.14 12.28
C ALA A 178 -28.86 -26.33 12.41
N PRO A 179 -30.20 -26.12 12.32
CA PRO A 179 -31.20 -27.17 12.49
C PRO A 179 -31.02 -28.38 11.56
N GLY A 180 -30.59 -28.13 10.33
CA GLY A 180 -30.34 -29.19 9.32
C GLY A 180 -29.21 -30.17 9.69
N ARG A 181 -28.38 -29.86 10.69
CA ARG A 181 -27.31 -30.73 11.22
C ARG A 181 -27.75 -31.66 12.35
N LYS A 182 -28.95 -31.47 12.89
CA LYS A 182 -29.48 -32.38 13.93
C LYS A 182 -29.66 -33.78 13.34
N PRO A 183 -29.30 -34.83 14.11
CA PRO A 183 -29.42 -36.20 13.63
C PRO A 183 -30.83 -36.56 13.12
N GLU A 184 -31.85 -35.98 13.75
CA GLU A 184 -33.24 -36.18 13.37
C GLU A 184 -33.56 -35.58 11.98
N ALA A 185 -33.04 -34.35 11.71
CA ALA A 185 -33.22 -33.70 10.41
C ALA A 185 -32.48 -34.42 9.28
N ILE A 186 -31.25 -34.90 9.57
CA ILE A 186 -30.48 -35.73 8.62
C ILE A 186 -31.22 -37.04 8.33
N ARG A 187 -31.76 -37.73 9.35
CA ARG A 187 -32.55 -38.96 9.17
C ARG A 187 -33.83 -38.74 8.35
N ALA A 188 -34.59 -37.67 8.67
CA ALA A 188 -35.83 -37.34 7.95
C ALA A 188 -35.54 -37.10 6.47
N ARG A 189 -34.51 -36.31 6.14
CA ARG A 189 -34.14 -36.00 4.76
C ARG A 189 -33.64 -37.23 4.00
N LEU A 190 -32.85 -38.09 4.68
CA LEU A 190 -32.38 -39.34 4.10
C LEU A 190 -33.58 -40.26 3.77
N ALA A 191 -34.56 -40.35 4.69
CA ALA A 191 -35.78 -41.13 4.46
C ALA A 191 -36.58 -40.59 3.27
N GLU A 192 -36.72 -39.27 3.10
CA GLU A 192 -37.37 -38.62 1.99
C GLU A 192 -36.66 -38.92 0.65
N GLN A 193 -35.34 -38.80 0.61
CA GLN A 193 -34.55 -39.11 -0.59
C GLN A 193 -34.65 -40.58 -0.98
N ILE A 194 -34.58 -41.48 0.02
CA ILE A 194 -34.77 -42.91 -0.21
C ILE A 194 -36.18 -43.21 -0.73
N ALA A 195 -37.22 -42.62 -0.15
CA ALA A 195 -38.60 -42.79 -0.61
C ALA A 195 -38.75 -42.36 -2.08
N THR A 196 -38.21 -41.19 -2.46
CA THR A 196 -38.24 -40.69 -3.84
C THR A 196 -37.49 -41.63 -4.82
N LEU A 197 -36.40 -42.22 -4.41
CA LEU A 197 -35.67 -43.22 -5.20
C LEU A 197 -36.45 -44.50 -5.35
N LEU A 198 -37.06 -44.99 -4.27
CA LEU A 198 -37.87 -46.24 -4.29
C LEU A 198 -39.14 -46.10 -5.17
N GLU A 199 -39.77 -44.91 -5.24
CA GLU A 199 -40.88 -44.65 -6.14
C GLU A 199 -40.49 -44.74 -7.63
N SER A 200 -39.23 -44.55 -7.94
CA SER A 200 -38.73 -44.55 -9.32
C SER A 200 -38.28 -45.93 -9.84
N SER A 201 -38.21 -46.97 -8.99
CA SER A 201 -37.75 -48.31 -9.41
C SER A 201 -38.05 -49.41 -8.38
N ASP A 202 -38.73 -50.50 -8.85
CA ASP A 202 -39.12 -51.69 -8.06
C ASP A 202 -37.92 -52.66 -7.71
N ARG A 203 -36.69 -52.29 -7.99
CA ARG A 203 -35.53 -53.21 -7.86
C ARG A 203 -34.34 -52.54 -7.14
N PHE A 204 -34.53 -52.09 -5.89
CA PHE A 204 -33.38 -51.65 -5.08
C PHE A 204 -32.99 -52.76 -4.05
N ASP A 205 -31.68 -52.99 -3.99
CA ASP A 205 -31.03 -53.79 -2.95
C ASP A 205 -30.97 -52.99 -1.64
N PRO A 206 -31.54 -53.42 -0.52
CA PRO A 206 -31.51 -52.72 0.78
C PRO A 206 -30.12 -52.45 1.29
N ASP A 207 -29.13 -53.31 1.03
CA ASP A 207 -27.75 -53.11 1.46
C ASP A 207 -27.11 -51.97 0.69
N ARG A 208 -27.40 -51.83 -0.60
CA ARG A 208 -26.91 -50.78 -1.44
C ARG A 208 -27.51 -49.41 -1.05
N LEU A 209 -28.79 -49.35 -0.69
CA LEU A 209 -29.46 -48.18 -0.15
C LEU A 209 -28.85 -47.72 1.15
N THR A 210 -28.51 -48.65 2.04
CA THR A 210 -27.84 -48.33 3.32
C THR A 210 -26.44 -47.76 3.09
N GLN A 211 -25.69 -48.29 2.14
CA GLN A 211 -24.35 -47.78 1.78
C GLN A 211 -24.43 -46.36 1.17
N GLU A 212 -25.38 -46.11 0.25
CA GLU A 212 -25.57 -44.78 -0.32
C GLU A 212 -26.01 -43.73 0.75
N ALA A 213 -26.86 -44.16 1.67
CA ALA A 213 -27.28 -43.34 2.79
C ALA A 213 -26.12 -42.92 3.71
N LEU A 214 -25.22 -43.85 4.01
CA LEU A 214 -24.01 -43.57 4.78
C LEU A 214 -23.08 -42.61 4.03
N LEU A 215 -22.92 -42.78 2.72
CA LEU A 215 -22.12 -41.90 1.88
C LEU A 215 -22.70 -40.44 1.83
N ILE A 216 -24.02 -40.30 1.74
CA ILE A 216 -24.69 -39.00 1.76
C ILE A 216 -24.53 -38.34 3.12
N ALA A 217 -24.68 -39.10 4.22
CA ALA A 217 -24.48 -38.58 5.57
C ALA A 217 -23.03 -38.13 5.80
N ALA A 218 -22.06 -38.90 5.36
CA ALA A 218 -20.64 -38.54 5.44
C ALA A 218 -20.29 -37.29 4.60
N LYS A 219 -20.88 -37.18 3.39
CA LYS A 219 -20.71 -35.99 2.54
C LYS A 219 -21.33 -34.73 3.13
N ALA A 220 -22.35 -34.83 3.97
CA ALA A 220 -23.00 -33.72 4.62
C ALA A 220 -22.34 -33.29 5.94
N ASP A 221 -21.36 -34.04 6.43
CA ASP A 221 -20.63 -33.68 7.65
C ASP A 221 -19.61 -32.58 7.36
N ILE A 222 -19.75 -31.45 8.08
CA ILE A 222 -18.88 -30.28 8.01
C ILE A 222 -18.10 -30.05 9.31
N ARG A 223 -18.08 -31.03 10.21
CA ARG A 223 -17.43 -30.88 11.51
C ARG A 223 -15.93 -30.62 11.38
N GLU A 224 -15.27 -31.36 10.50
CA GLU A 224 -13.85 -31.21 10.23
C GLU A 224 -13.50 -29.79 9.74
N GLU A 225 -14.31 -29.24 8.82
CA GLU A 225 -14.14 -27.91 8.29
C GLU A 225 -14.32 -26.83 9.38
N LEU A 226 -15.31 -26.98 10.26
CA LEU A 226 -15.53 -26.08 11.38
C LEU A 226 -14.40 -26.13 12.41
N ASP A 227 -13.89 -27.32 12.72
CA ASP A 227 -12.73 -27.51 13.61
C ASP A 227 -11.47 -26.86 13.03
N ARG A 228 -11.25 -27.00 11.72
CA ARG A 228 -10.14 -26.31 11.02
C ARG A 228 -10.31 -24.80 11.03
N ILE A 229 -11.51 -24.29 10.79
CA ILE A 229 -11.81 -22.85 10.89
C ILE A 229 -11.48 -22.35 12.29
N ALA A 230 -11.92 -23.03 13.36
CA ALA A 230 -11.60 -22.67 14.73
C ALA A 230 -10.10 -22.67 15.03
N SER A 231 -9.36 -23.66 14.50
CA SER A 231 -7.91 -23.72 14.58
C SER A 231 -7.24 -22.54 13.88
N HIS A 232 -7.69 -22.18 12.69
CA HIS A 232 -7.16 -21.04 11.94
C HIS A 232 -7.44 -19.70 12.64
N VAL A 233 -8.64 -19.51 13.22
CA VAL A 233 -8.96 -18.34 14.05
C VAL A 233 -7.97 -18.19 15.20
N SER A 234 -7.68 -19.28 15.90
CA SER A 234 -6.71 -19.27 17.01
C SER A 234 -5.30 -18.91 16.54
N GLN A 235 -4.86 -19.45 15.39
CA GLN A 235 -3.56 -19.16 14.80
C GLN A 235 -3.44 -17.67 14.40
N VAL A 236 -4.48 -17.10 13.78
CA VAL A 236 -4.50 -15.67 13.42
C VAL A 236 -4.37 -14.80 14.67
N ARG A 237 -5.15 -15.07 15.72
CA ARG A 237 -5.09 -14.32 16.99
C ARG A 237 -3.70 -14.40 17.62
N GLU A 238 -3.08 -15.57 17.62
CA GLU A 238 -1.72 -15.76 18.12
C GLU A 238 -0.69 -14.95 17.32
N MET A 239 -0.78 -14.97 15.97
CA MET A 239 0.14 -14.22 15.11
C MET A 239 0.00 -12.71 15.31
N ILE A 240 -1.24 -12.20 15.39
CA ILE A 240 -1.50 -10.78 15.64
C ILE A 240 -0.97 -10.38 17.01
N GLY A 241 -1.17 -11.21 18.03
CA GLY A 241 -0.66 -10.96 19.39
C GLY A 241 0.86 -10.94 19.49
N LYS A 242 1.55 -11.80 18.74
CA LYS A 242 3.02 -11.84 18.66
C LYS A 242 3.59 -10.68 17.85
N GLY A 243 2.85 -10.22 16.84
CA GLY A 243 3.28 -9.18 15.90
C GLY A 243 4.47 -9.58 15.04
N GLY A 244 5.11 -8.60 14.39
CA GLY A 244 6.22 -8.82 13.44
C GLY A 244 5.72 -9.02 12.01
N PRO A 245 6.57 -9.52 11.09
CA PRO A 245 6.25 -9.66 9.66
C PRO A 245 5.36 -10.88 9.42
N VAL A 246 4.07 -10.75 9.73
CA VAL A 246 3.08 -11.83 9.67
C VAL A 246 2.24 -11.84 8.38
N GLY A 247 2.30 -10.81 7.56
CA GLY A 247 1.41 -10.62 6.42
C GLY A 247 1.33 -11.82 5.47
N ARG A 248 2.47 -12.45 5.10
CA ARG A 248 2.45 -13.64 4.22
C ARG A 248 1.77 -14.86 4.85
N ARG A 249 1.94 -15.03 6.15
CA ARG A 249 1.34 -16.16 6.87
C ARG A 249 -0.15 -15.97 7.03
N LEU A 250 -0.58 -14.73 7.28
CA LEU A 250 -2.00 -14.37 7.34
C LEU A 250 -2.67 -14.50 5.96
N ASP A 251 -1.99 -14.14 4.86
CA ASP A 251 -2.51 -14.36 3.50
C ASP A 251 -2.70 -15.85 3.18
N PHE A 252 -1.76 -16.69 3.61
CA PHE A 252 -1.93 -18.14 3.51
C PHE A 252 -3.13 -18.64 4.32
N LEU A 253 -3.30 -18.20 5.56
CA LEU A 253 -4.47 -18.56 6.37
C LEU A 253 -5.79 -18.05 5.77
N ALA A 254 -5.79 -16.89 5.13
CA ALA A 254 -6.97 -16.41 4.39
C ALA A 254 -7.38 -17.35 3.25
N GLN A 255 -6.40 -17.96 2.56
CA GLN A 255 -6.65 -18.95 1.52
C GLN A 255 -7.22 -20.25 2.13
N GLU A 256 -6.67 -20.70 3.26
CA GLU A 256 -7.20 -21.88 3.97
C GLU A 256 -8.62 -21.65 4.49
N PHE A 257 -8.91 -20.49 5.09
CA PHE A 257 -10.29 -20.11 5.44
C PHE A 257 -11.24 -20.20 4.25
N ASN A 258 -10.84 -19.64 3.10
CA ASN A 258 -11.65 -19.68 1.89
C ASN A 258 -11.92 -21.12 1.43
N ARG A 259 -10.93 -22.00 1.54
CA ARG A 259 -11.05 -23.41 1.22
C ARG A 259 -12.06 -24.11 2.12
N GLU A 260 -11.90 -23.96 3.45
CA GLU A 260 -12.79 -24.62 4.41
C GLU A 260 -14.23 -24.09 4.30
N VAL A 261 -14.41 -22.79 4.14
CA VAL A 261 -15.74 -22.17 3.96
C VAL A 261 -16.40 -22.64 2.65
N ASN A 262 -15.67 -22.72 1.54
CA ASN A 262 -16.19 -23.25 0.29
C ASN A 262 -16.61 -24.71 0.42
N THR A 263 -15.85 -25.51 1.17
CA THR A 263 -16.19 -26.90 1.45
C THR A 263 -17.46 -27.00 2.31
N CYS A 264 -17.60 -26.15 3.34
CA CYS A 264 -18.84 -26.03 4.13
C CYS A 264 -20.06 -25.71 3.24
N CYS A 265 -19.90 -24.71 2.34
CA CYS A 265 -20.99 -24.35 1.41
C CYS A 265 -21.36 -25.49 0.46
N SER A 266 -20.36 -26.22 -0.07
CA SER A 266 -20.60 -27.32 -1.02
C SER A 266 -21.24 -28.55 -0.39
N LYS A 267 -20.98 -28.77 0.90
CA LYS A 267 -21.59 -29.85 1.71
C LYS A 267 -22.93 -29.43 2.32
N SER A 268 -23.28 -28.16 2.22
CA SER A 268 -24.53 -27.63 2.78
C SER A 268 -25.75 -28.16 2.03
N ASN A 269 -26.70 -28.69 2.78
CA ASN A 269 -28.02 -29.17 2.28
C ASN A 269 -29.17 -28.40 2.90
N ASP A 270 -28.90 -27.31 3.62
CA ASP A 270 -29.84 -26.49 4.34
C ASP A 270 -29.63 -25.03 3.96
N ILE A 271 -30.72 -24.30 3.74
CA ILE A 271 -30.70 -22.88 3.33
C ILE A 271 -30.02 -22.03 4.40
N GLU A 272 -30.29 -22.28 5.69
CA GLU A 272 -29.68 -21.52 6.79
C GLU A 272 -28.17 -21.74 6.84
N LEU A 273 -27.70 -22.96 6.69
CA LEU A 273 -26.30 -23.30 6.63
C LEU A 273 -25.62 -22.68 5.40
N THR A 274 -26.29 -22.71 4.24
CA THR A 274 -25.78 -22.08 3.01
C THR A 274 -25.63 -20.56 3.19
N ASN A 275 -26.64 -19.90 3.75
CA ASN A 275 -26.57 -18.46 4.02
C ASN A 275 -25.46 -18.11 5.01
N THR A 276 -25.32 -18.87 6.07
CA THR A 276 -24.23 -18.70 7.06
C THR A 276 -22.85 -18.87 6.42
N GLY A 277 -22.70 -19.85 5.53
CA GLY A 277 -21.47 -20.06 4.77
C GLY A 277 -21.15 -18.90 3.83
N LEU A 278 -22.13 -18.34 3.15
CA LEU A 278 -21.98 -17.16 2.29
C LEU A 278 -21.59 -15.90 3.10
N GLU A 279 -22.22 -15.70 4.26
CA GLU A 279 -21.86 -14.62 5.18
C GLU A 279 -20.40 -14.79 5.63
N MET A 280 -19.99 -16.00 6.03
CA MET A 280 -18.61 -16.30 6.44
C MET A 280 -17.62 -16.05 5.30
N LYS A 281 -17.97 -16.42 4.06
CA LYS A 281 -17.15 -16.16 2.88
C LYS A 281 -16.89 -14.67 2.66
N ASN A 282 -17.91 -13.82 2.85
CA ASN A 282 -17.74 -12.37 2.76
C ASN A 282 -16.78 -11.83 3.84
N VAL A 283 -16.89 -12.32 5.07
CA VAL A 283 -15.99 -11.91 6.17
C VAL A 283 -14.54 -12.36 5.89
N VAL A 284 -14.35 -13.57 5.37
CA VAL A 284 -13.02 -14.08 4.97
C VAL A 284 -12.41 -13.24 3.85
N GLU A 285 -13.20 -12.81 2.86
CA GLU A 285 -12.68 -11.95 1.79
C GLU A 285 -12.29 -10.56 2.33
N GLN A 286 -13.10 -9.96 3.20
CA GLN A 286 -12.74 -8.72 3.90
C GLN A 286 -11.47 -8.87 4.75
N PHE A 287 -11.32 -9.99 5.45
CA PHE A 287 -10.10 -10.31 6.19
C PHE A 287 -8.89 -10.34 5.25
N ARG A 288 -9.00 -11.03 4.11
CA ARG A 288 -7.94 -11.15 3.11
C ARG A 288 -7.52 -9.81 2.53
N GLU A 289 -8.46 -8.93 2.21
CA GLU A 289 -8.18 -7.58 1.71
C GLU A 289 -7.37 -6.76 2.72
N GLN A 290 -7.71 -6.83 4.01
CA GLN A 290 -6.98 -6.11 5.05
C GLN A 290 -5.58 -6.68 5.28
N VAL A 291 -5.42 -8.00 5.21
CA VAL A 291 -4.12 -8.68 5.34
C VAL A 291 -3.13 -8.25 4.25
N GLN A 292 -3.61 -7.94 3.03
CA GLN A 292 -2.76 -7.47 1.93
C GLN A 292 -2.03 -6.16 2.25
N ASN A 293 -2.50 -5.37 3.22
CA ASN A 293 -1.88 -4.13 3.63
C ASN A 293 -0.89 -4.31 4.81
N LEU A 294 -0.78 -5.51 5.37
CA LEU A 294 0.13 -5.82 6.48
C LEU A 294 1.49 -6.33 6.00
N GLU A 295 2.53 -5.83 6.69
CA GLU A 295 3.91 -6.30 6.52
C GLU A 295 4.15 -7.61 7.27
#